data_893798230ebeb7787df202e788ed553c
#
_entry.id   893798230ebeb7787df202e788ed553c
#
_cell.length_a   1.000
_cell.length_b   1.000
_cell.length_c   1.000
_cell.angle_alpha   90.00
_cell.angle_beta   90.00
_cell.angle_gamma   90.00
#
_symmetry.space_group_name_H-M   'P 1'
#
loop_
_entity.id
_entity.type
_entity.pdbx_description
1 polymer ?
#
loop_
_entity_poly.entity_id
_entity_poly.type
_entity_poly.pdbx_seq_one_letter_code
_entity_poly.pdbx_strand_id
1 'polypeptide(L)'
;MMPEIKFIIAGDFSQLLPVKDRIEDCNYKDSMALHELCDGNRLQLTKCRRSDATLYNMLLPENINNIKRKDFKNKMTDRHIAFTNKKRIEINKIMMDQTIRNKKIKALELKALDYDPNSQDVRLCTGMPVIARKNSKQLHIFNNETYTIKEIRRKEDEITVEDGGRREHTVPIPEFTKIFNVAYCITVHKSQGATFDEAYTIHEFNQYDERLKYVALSRATDINLINII
;
A
#
# COMPACT_ATOMS: atom_id res chain seq x y z
N MET A 1 -19.75 -14.09 36.58
CA MET A 1 -19.28 -15.05 35.56
C MET A 1 -18.82 -14.22 34.35
N MET A 2 -17.53 -14.26 33.99
CA MET A 2 -17.08 -13.58 32.77
C MET A 2 -17.67 -14.34 31.56
N PRO A 3 -18.16 -13.63 30.54
CA PRO A 3 -18.63 -14.31 29.33
C PRO A 3 -17.44 -15.09 28.72
N GLU A 4 -17.71 -16.30 28.25
CA GLU A 4 -16.69 -17.08 27.50
C GLU A 4 -16.33 -16.31 26.24
N ILE A 5 -15.11 -15.79 26.19
CA ILE A 5 -14.58 -15.09 25.01
C ILE A 5 -14.08 -16.15 24.02
N LYS A 6 -14.68 -16.18 22.84
CA LYS A 6 -14.22 -17.03 21.73
C LYS A 6 -13.30 -16.23 20.82
N PHE A 7 -12.17 -16.83 20.44
CA PHE A 7 -11.19 -16.21 19.55
C PHE A 7 -11.20 -16.91 18.19
N ILE A 8 -11.15 -16.12 17.12
CA ILE A 8 -10.84 -16.59 15.76
C ILE A 8 -9.54 -15.91 15.35
N ILE A 9 -8.53 -16.72 15.06
CA ILE A 9 -7.23 -16.23 14.61
C ILE A 9 -7.14 -16.49 13.11
N ALA A 10 -6.94 -15.43 12.31
CA ALA A 10 -6.76 -15.51 10.87
C ALA A 10 -5.41 -14.95 10.47
N GLY A 11 -4.72 -15.60 9.54
CA GLY A 11 -3.41 -15.17 9.05
C GLY A 11 -3.06 -15.80 7.71
N ASP A 12 -2.06 -15.21 7.07
CA ASP A 12 -1.50 -15.68 5.80
C ASP A 12 0.03 -15.69 5.92
N PHE A 13 0.61 -16.88 6.00
CA PHE A 13 2.05 -17.06 6.17
C PHE A 13 2.88 -16.77 4.92
N SER A 14 2.23 -16.57 3.77
CA SER A 14 2.89 -16.13 2.53
C SER A 14 3.08 -14.60 2.46
N GLN A 15 2.43 -13.85 3.34
CA GLN A 15 2.57 -12.39 3.40
C GLN A 15 3.86 -11.96 4.11
N LEU A 16 4.14 -10.65 4.08
CA LEU A 16 5.32 -10.08 4.72
C LEU A 16 5.30 -10.30 6.23
N LEU A 17 6.47 -10.59 6.77
CA LEU A 17 6.69 -10.64 8.22
C LEU A 17 6.58 -9.21 8.81
N PRO A 18 6.38 -9.11 10.14
CA PRO A 18 6.44 -7.83 10.84
C PRO A 18 7.76 -7.11 10.56
N VAL A 19 7.71 -5.79 10.37
CA VAL A 19 8.90 -4.98 10.13
C VAL A 19 9.85 -5.09 11.33
N LYS A 20 11.13 -5.42 11.06
CA LYS A 20 12.18 -5.67 12.06
C LYS A 20 12.00 -6.96 12.86
N ASP A 21 11.17 -7.89 12.40
CA ASP A 21 11.19 -9.25 12.95
C ASP A 21 12.56 -9.88 12.68
N ARG A 22 13.22 -10.30 13.75
CA ARG A 22 14.56 -10.91 13.71
C ARG A 22 14.52 -12.44 13.82
N ILE A 23 13.33 -13.02 13.89
CA ILE A 23 13.13 -14.45 14.06
C ILE A 23 13.04 -15.09 12.67
N GLU A 24 14.15 -15.03 11.92
CA GLU A 24 14.23 -15.54 10.54
C GLU A 24 14.00 -17.05 10.45
N ASP A 25 14.32 -17.79 11.54
CA ASP A 25 14.25 -19.26 11.58
C ASP A 25 12.96 -19.80 12.22
N CYS A 26 11.98 -18.94 12.54
CA CYS A 26 10.76 -19.38 13.19
C CYS A 26 9.70 -19.84 12.17
N ASN A 27 9.42 -21.13 12.14
CA ASN A 27 8.29 -21.66 11.37
C ASN A 27 6.98 -21.43 12.13
N TYR A 28 6.42 -20.24 11.97
CA TYR A 28 5.15 -19.87 12.61
C TYR A 28 3.99 -20.78 12.22
N LYS A 29 4.01 -21.35 11.01
CA LYS A 29 2.96 -22.23 10.52
C LYS A 29 2.84 -23.50 11.36
N ASP A 30 3.97 -24.04 11.82
CA ASP A 30 4.03 -25.29 12.60
C ASP A 30 4.32 -25.03 14.10
N SER A 31 4.12 -23.80 14.56
CA SER A 31 4.32 -23.40 15.94
C SER A 31 3.37 -24.14 16.90
N MET A 32 3.94 -24.81 17.92
CA MET A 32 3.17 -25.45 19.00
C MET A 32 2.32 -24.43 19.75
N ALA A 33 2.84 -23.23 20.01
CA ALA A 33 2.08 -22.17 20.67
C ALA A 33 0.82 -21.79 19.89
N LEU A 34 0.89 -21.73 18.54
CA LEU A 34 -0.27 -21.46 17.71
C LEU A 34 -1.27 -22.63 17.71
N HIS A 35 -0.74 -23.86 17.77
CA HIS A 35 -1.55 -25.07 17.87
C HIS A 35 -2.35 -25.11 19.19
N GLU A 36 -1.67 -24.89 20.30
CA GLU A 36 -2.30 -24.84 21.63
C GLU A 36 -3.29 -23.69 21.75
N LEU A 37 -2.97 -22.49 21.24
CA LEU A 37 -3.83 -21.34 21.28
C LEU A 37 -5.17 -21.55 20.50
N CYS A 38 -5.13 -22.39 19.47
CA CYS A 38 -6.29 -22.76 18.66
C CYS A 38 -6.94 -24.08 19.09
N ASP A 39 -6.55 -24.65 20.24
CA ASP A 39 -7.01 -25.96 20.72
C ASP A 39 -6.94 -27.05 19.63
N GLY A 40 -5.85 -27.06 18.87
CA GLY A 40 -5.63 -27.97 17.76
C GLY A 40 -6.48 -27.71 16.50
N ASN A 41 -7.43 -26.79 16.56
CA ASN A 41 -8.33 -26.53 15.43
C ASN A 41 -7.66 -25.64 14.38
N ARG A 42 -7.56 -26.13 13.16
CA ARG A 42 -7.03 -25.37 12.02
C ARG A 42 -7.91 -25.54 10.79
N LEU A 43 -8.26 -24.42 10.17
CA LEU A 43 -8.98 -24.39 8.90
C LEU A 43 -8.10 -23.71 7.86
N GLN A 44 -7.96 -24.31 6.70
CA GLN A 44 -7.27 -23.73 5.56
C GLN A 44 -8.28 -23.33 4.49
N LEU A 45 -8.25 -22.05 4.09
CA LEU A 45 -9.03 -21.59 2.96
C LEU A 45 -8.35 -22.01 1.66
N THR A 46 -9.05 -22.75 0.81
CA THR A 46 -8.50 -23.31 -0.45
C THR A 46 -9.04 -22.61 -1.70
N LYS A 47 -10.06 -21.73 -1.55
CA LYS A 47 -10.67 -21.05 -2.67
C LYS A 47 -10.30 -19.58 -2.68
N CYS A 48 -9.57 -19.13 -3.71
CA CYS A 48 -9.35 -17.72 -3.96
C CYS A 48 -10.65 -17.04 -4.40
N ARG A 49 -10.95 -15.88 -3.81
CA ARG A 49 -12.12 -15.05 -4.15
C ARG A 49 -11.72 -13.70 -4.72
N ARG A 50 -10.44 -13.33 -4.61
CA ARG A 50 -9.95 -12.00 -4.99
C ARG A 50 -9.53 -11.93 -6.45
N SER A 51 -8.71 -12.87 -6.90
CA SER A 51 -8.05 -12.83 -8.21
C SER A 51 -8.55 -13.91 -9.15
N ASP A 52 -8.29 -13.70 -10.45
CA ASP A 52 -8.52 -14.70 -11.47
C ASP A 52 -7.67 -15.97 -11.26
N ALA A 53 -8.04 -17.06 -11.95
CA ALA A 53 -7.39 -18.36 -11.77
C ALA A 53 -5.92 -18.36 -12.22
N THR A 54 -5.57 -17.58 -13.25
CA THR A 54 -4.21 -17.50 -13.79
C THR A 54 -3.28 -16.87 -12.75
N LEU A 55 -3.67 -15.71 -12.22
CA LEU A 55 -2.91 -15.03 -11.18
C LEU A 55 -2.82 -15.88 -9.92
N TYR A 56 -3.92 -16.51 -9.50
CA TYR A 56 -3.91 -17.41 -8.34
C TYR A 56 -2.88 -18.55 -8.50
N ASN A 57 -2.87 -19.23 -9.65
CA ASN A 57 -1.93 -20.32 -9.91
C ASN A 57 -0.47 -19.84 -9.93
N MET A 58 -0.20 -18.63 -10.45
CA MET A 58 1.15 -18.04 -10.41
C MET A 58 1.65 -17.77 -8.99
N LEU A 59 0.75 -17.46 -8.07
CA LEU A 59 1.08 -17.11 -6.68
C LEU A 59 1.23 -18.33 -5.76
N LEU A 60 1.00 -19.55 -6.26
CA LEU A 60 1.24 -20.76 -5.48
C LEU A 60 2.74 -20.90 -5.13
N PRO A 61 3.08 -21.46 -3.96
CA PRO A 61 4.47 -21.56 -3.50
C PRO A 61 5.42 -22.22 -4.52
N GLU A 62 4.95 -23.21 -5.24
CA GLU A 62 5.72 -23.92 -6.28
C GLU A 62 5.99 -23.07 -7.53
N ASN A 63 5.20 -22.03 -7.78
CA ASN A 63 5.25 -21.24 -9.02
C ASN A 63 5.88 -19.85 -8.83
N ILE A 64 5.76 -19.26 -7.66
CA ILE A 64 6.07 -17.84 -7.41
C ILE A 64 7.54 -17.48 -7.72
N ASN A 65 8.46 -18.43 -7.47
CA ASN A 65 9.88 -18.23 -7.75
C ASN A 65 10.20 -18.23 -9.25
N ASN A 66 9.32 -18.81 -10.06
CA ASN A 66 9.49 -18.88 -11.52
C ASN A 66 8.99 -17.62 -12.23
N ILE A 67 8.28 -16.74 -11.52
CA ILE A 67 7.73 -15.50 -12.07
C ILE A 67 8.85 -14.54 -12.46
N LYS A 68 8.83 -14.09 -13.72
CA LYS A 68 9.81 -13.17 -14.30
C LYS A 68 9.15 -11.89 -14.79
N ARG A 69 9.90 -10.78 -14.81
CA ARG A 69 9.44 -9.51 -15.36
C ARG A 69 8.80 -9.63 -16.75
N LYS A 70 9.37 -10.47 -17.62
CA LYS A 70 8.89 -10.66 -19.01
C LYS A 70 7.48 -11.26 -19.11
N ASP A 71 6.95 -11.83 -18.04
CA ASP A 71 5.61 -12.43 -18.01
C ASP A 71 4.51 -11.37 -17.92
N PHE A 72 4.88 -10.10 -17.76
CA PHE A 72 3.97 -8.96 -17.59
C PHE A 72 4.24 -7.86 -18.62
N LYS A 73 3.22 -7.00 -18.81
CA LYS A 73 3.36 -5.81 -19.67
C LYS A 73 4.37 -4.83 -19.05
N ASN A 74 5.12 -4.16 -19.91
CA ASN A 74 6.08 -3.10 -19.52
C ASN A 74 5.45 -1.74 -19.85
N LYS A 75 4.57 -1.25 -18.98
CA LYS A 75 3.86 0.02 -19.18
C LYS A 75 3.75 0.79 -17.85
N MET A 76 3.94 2.11 -17.93
CA MET A 76 3.59 3.02 -16.83
C MET A 76 2.08 3.19 -16.75
N THR A 77 1.57 3.23 -15.53
CA THR A 77 0.15 3.45 -15.19
C THR A 77 0.04 4.64 -14.24
N ASP A 78 -1.15 4.92 -13.73
CA ASP A 78 -1.36 6.00 -12.76
C ASP A 78 -1.08 5.58 -11.30
N ARG A 79 -1.06 4.27 -11.05
CA ARG A 79 -0.75 3.69 -9.73
C ARG A 79 0.54 2.87 -9.78
N HIS A 80 1.37 3.00 -8.77
CA HIS A 80 2.66 2.33 -8.71
C HIS A 80 2.92 1.69 -7.35
N ILE A 81 3.71 0.60 -7.38
CA ILE A 81 4.30 -0.04 -6.20
C ILE A 81 5.82 -0.06 -6.38
N ALA A 82 6.57 0.30 -5.34
CA ALA A 82 8.03 0.22 -5.31
C ALA A 82 8.53 -0.55 -4.09
N PHE A 83 9.74 -1.09 -4.17
CA PHE A 83 10.41 -1.73 -3.05
C PHE A 83 10.96 -0.69 -2.07
N THR A 84 11.78 0.23 -2.60
CA THR A 84 12.48 1.22 -1.77
C THR A 84 11.71 2.53 -1.63
N ASN A 85 11.90 3.22 -0.49
CA ASN A 85 11.39 4.58 -0.33
C ASN A 85 12.03 5.55 -1.33
N LYS A 86 13.28 5.34 -1.70
CA LYS A 86 13.97 6.14 -2.72
C LYS A 86 13.21 6.10 -4.05
N LYS A 87 12.85 4.90 -4.53
CA LYS A 87 12.09 4.72 -5.77
C LYS A 87 10.68 5.26 -5.66
N ARG A 88 10.02 5.07 -4.52
CA ARG A 88 8.70 5.65 -4.24
C ARG A 88 8.72 7.17 -4.36
N ILE A 89 9.71 7.85 -3.78
CA ILE A 89 9.87 9.31 -3.82
C ILE A 89 10.11 9.78 -5.26
N GLU A 90 10.99 9.10 -5.99
CA GLU A 90 11.28 9.39 -7.41
C GLU A 90 10.02 9.35 -8.27
N ILE A 91 9.25 8.24 -8.19
CA ILE A 91 8.03 8.07 -8.97
C ILE A 91 6.96 9.09 -8.57
N ASN A 92 6.75 9.31 -7.27
CA ASN A 92 5.81 10.32 -6.80
C ASN A 92 6.14 11.72 -7.34
N LYS A 93 7.42 12.09 -7.39
CA LYS A 93 7.87 13.36 -7.97
C LYS A 93 7.50 13.46 -9.46
N ILE A 94 7.81 12.43 -10.25
CA ILE A 94 7.47 12.38 -11.67
C ILE A 94 5.96 12.54 -11.88
N MET A 95 5.16 11.80 -11.13
CA MET A 95 3.71 11.80 -11.27
C MET A 95 3.07 13.13 -10.82
N MET A 96 3.55 13.74 -9.74
CA MET A 96 3.15 15.09 -9.33
C MET A 96 3.43 16.11 -10.43
N ASP A 97 4.64 16.11 -11.00
CA ASP A 97 5.04 17.04 -12.05
C ASP A 97 4.22 16.85 -13.33
N GLN A 98 3.90 15.61 -13.70
CA GLN A 98 3.01 15.32 -14.82
C GLN A 98 1.59 15.84 -14.57
N THR A 99 1.03 15.59 -13.40
CA THR A 99 -0.33 16.02 -13.04
C THR A 99 -0.45 17.53 -13.06
N ILE A 100 0.53 18.25 -12.50
CA ILE A 100 0.53 19.72 -12.46
C ILE A 100 0.63 20.30 -13.87
N ARG A 101 1.52 19.76 -14.72
CA ARG A 101 1.68 20.18 -16.12
C ARG A 101 0.39 19.96 -16.90
N ASN A 102 -0.23 18.80 -16.76
CA ASN A 102 -1.46 18.47 -17.48
C ASN A 102 -2.63 19.37 -17.08
N LYS A 103 -2.75 19.67 -15.80
CA LYS A 103 -3.82 20.53 -15.27
C LYS A 103 -3.56 22.02 -15.45
N LYS A 104 -2.31 22.44 -15.75
CA LYS A 104 -1.89 23.85 -15.91
C LYS A 104 -2.26 24.73 -14.71
N ILE A 105 -2.16 24.22 -13.50
CA ILE A 105 -2.53 24.90 -12.26
C ILE A 105 -1.32 25.20 -11.38
N LYS A 106 -1.45 26.22 -10.53
CA LYS A 106 -0.44 26.57 -9.53
C LYS A 106 -0.52 25.61 -8.35
N ALA A 107 0.50 24.77 -8.19
CA ALA A 107 0.60 23.83 -7.07
C ALA A 107 0.85 24.54 -5.73
N LEU A 108 0.45 23.91 -4.63
CA LEU A 108 0.91 24.23 -3.28
C LEU A 108 2.20 23.46 -3.02
N GLU A 109 3.27 24.15 -2.68
CA GLU A 109 4.57 23.53 -2.38
C GLU A 109 4.75 23.42 -0.88
N LEU A 110 5.07 22.21 -0.40
CA LEU A 110 5.40 21.94 1.00
C LEU A 110 6.71 21.17 1.06
N LYS A 111 7.51 21.47 2.07
CA LYS A 111 8.81 20.84 2.29
C LYS A 111 8.69 19.50 2.97
N ALA A 112 9.66 18.63 2.69
CA ALA A 112 9.89 17.40 3.42
C ALA A 112 10.11 17.70 4.92
N LEU A 113 9.87 16.70 5.74
CA LEU A 113 10.15 16.78 7.17
C LEU A 113 11.65 16.49 7.42
N ASP A 114 12.38 17.41 7.97
CA ASP A 114 13.83 17.31 8.17
C ASP A 114 14.25 16.10 9.03
N TYR A 115 13.38 15.66 9.93
CA TYR A 115 13.63 14.52 10.83
C TYR A 115 13.21 13.15 10.22
N ASP A 116 12.62 13.13 9.04
CA ASP A 116 12.15 11.90 8.41
C ASP A 116 12.76 11.71 7.01
N PRO A 117 13.77 10.83 6.88
CA PRO A 117 14.43 10.57 5.61
C PRO A 117 13.51 9.96 4.53
N ASN A 118 12.34 9.46 4.94
CA ASN A 118 11.33 8.93 4.03
C ASN A 118 10.27 9.99 3.63
N SER A 119 10.38 11.21 4.14
CA SER A 119 9.58 12.34 3.70
C SER A 119 10.07 12.86 2.34
N GLN A 120 9.25 13.65 1.68
CA GLN A 120 9.61 14.27 0.39
C GLN A 120 9.00 15.66 0.27
N ASP A 121 9.66 16.52 -0.50
CA ASP A 121 9.04 17.75 -0.98
C ASP A 121 7.82 17.38 -1.83
N VAL A 122 6.71 18.08 -1.63
CA VAL A 122 5.48 17.83 -2.36
C VAL A 122 4.97 19.08 -3.06
N ARG A 123 4.37 18.87 -4.21
CA ARG A 123 3.69 19.88 -5.01
C ARG A 123 2.25 19.42 -5.21
N LEU A 124 1.35 19.96 -4.42
CA LEU A 124 -0.01 19.47 -4.28
C LEU A 124 -0.99 20.22 -5.17
N CYS A 125 -1.94 19.48 -5.71
CA CYS A 125 -3.13 20.03 -6.36
C CYS A 125 -4.33 19.10 -6.16
N THR A 126 -5.51 19.60 -6.46
CA THR A 126 -6.77 18.84 -6.37
C THR A 126 -6.76 17.60 -7.26
N GLY A 127 -7.34 16.50 -6.77
CA GLY A 127 -7.40 15.22 -7.44
C GLY A 127 -6.14 14.35 -7.29
N MET A 128 -5.12 14.78 -6.51
CA MET A 128 -3.96 13.95 -6.22
C MET A 128 -4.30 12.90 -5.15
N PRO A 129 -3.85 11.64 -5.32
CA PRO A 129 -3.98 10.62 -4.30
C PRO A 129 -2.96 10.84 -3.19
N VAL A 130 -3.39 10.64 -1.96
CA VAL A 130 -2.52 10.68 -0.76
C VAL A 130 -2.83 9.51 0.16
N ILE A 131 -1.86 9.09 0.97
CA ILE A 131 -1.99 8.00 1.92
C ILE A 131 -1.61 8.49 3.32
N ALA A 132 -2.42 8.14 4.30
CA ALA A 132 -2.13 8.51 5.68
C ALA A 132 -0.92 7.74 6.22
N ARG A 133 -0.07 8.44 6.98
CA ARG A 133 1.16 7.92 7.62
C ARG A 133 0.94 7.51 9.06
N LYS A 134 -0.10 8.04 9.69
CA LYS A 134 -0.43 7.83 11.10
C LYS A 134 -1.93 7.96 11.32
N ASN A 135 -2.39 7.44 12.45
CA ASN A 135 -3.77 7.66 12.90
C ASN A 135 -3.91 9.09 13.46
N SER A 136 -5.03 9.73 13.16
CA SER A 136 -5.50 10.94 13.83
C SER A 136 -6.95 10.77 14.24
N LYS A 137 -7.18 10.50 15.53
CA LYS A 137 -8.56 10.32 16.05
C LYS A 137 -9.40 11.59 15.89
N GLN A 138 -8.80 12.77 16.09
CA GLN A 138 -9.50 14.05 15.95
C GLN A 138 -10.00 14.31 14.53
N LEU A 139 -9.22 13.89 13.54
CA LEU A 139 -9.52 14.11 12.12
C LEU A 139 -10.20 12.90 11.49
N HIS A 140 -10.45 11.82 12.23
CA HIS A 140 -10.94 10.54 11.72
C HIS A 140 -10.12 10.02 10.53
N ILE A 141 -8.79 10.17 10.60
CA ILE A 141 -7.83 9.70 9.60
C ILE A 141 -7.14 8.46 10.14
N PHE A 142 -7.12 7.39 9.33
CA PHE A 142 -6.54 6.12 9.72
C PHE A 142 -5.27 5.82 8.92
N ASN A 143 -4.25 5.34 9.63
CA ASN A 143 -2.97 4.99 8.99
C ASN A 143 -3.18 3.98 7.87
N ASN A 144 -2.48 4.18 6.77
CA ASN A 144 -2.51 3.34 5.57
C ASN A 144 -3.80 3.44 4.72
N GLU A 145 -4.77 4.26 5.09
CA GLU A 145 -5.89 4.60 4.22
C GLU A 145 -5.49 5.60 3.14
N THR A 146 -6.11 5.46 1.97
CA THR A 146 -5.91 6.37 0.82
C THR A 146 -7.03 7.38 0.74
N TYR A 147 -6.65 8.61 0.38
CA TYR A 147 -7.53 9.76 0.23
C TYR A 147 -7.21 10.47 -1.08
N THR A 148 -8.12 11.32 -1.53
CA THR A 148 -7.90 12.22 -2.68
C THR A 148 -7.99 13.66 -2.22
N ILE A 149 -7.06 14.52 -2.64
CA ILE A 149 -7.14 15.96 -2.35
C ILE A 149 -8.33 16.55 -3.11
N LYS A 150 -9.32 17.01 -2.37
CA LYS A 150 -10.55 17.61 -2.92
C LYS A 150 -10.41 19.11 -3.13
N GLU A 151 -9.86 19.81 -2.14
CA GLU A 151 -9.73 21.26 -2.16
C GLU A 151 -8.47 21.71 -1.41
N ILE A 152 -7.88 22.84 -1.85
CA ILE A 152 -6.78 23.54 -1.18
C ILE A 152 -7.18 24.99 -0.96
N ARG A 153 -7.47 25.35 0.27
CA ARG A 153 -7.88 26.70 0.69
C ARG A 153 -6.70 27.42 1.32
N ARG A 154 -5.93 28.13 0.49
CA ARG A 154 -4.68 28.79 0.94
C ARG A 154 -4.91 29.96 1.91
N LYS A 155 -6.08 30.64 1.82
CA LYS A 155 -6.42 31.77 2.70
C LYS A 155 -6.78 31.29 4.11
N GLU A 156 -7.43 30.16 4.19
CA GLU A 156 -7.85 29.51 5.43
C GLU A 156 -6.76 28.57 6.01
N ASP A 157 -5.64 28.42 5.29
CA ASP A 157 -4.53 27.52 5.64
C ASP A 157 -4.93 26.04 5.78
N GLU A 158 -5.85 25.57 4.91
CA GLU A 158 -6.46 24.24 4.99
C GLU A 158 -6.42 23.45 3.68
N ILE A 159 -6.34 22.11 3.83
CA ILE A 159 -6.52 21.13 2.75
C ILE A 159 -7.66 20.18 3.12
N THR A 160 -8.64 20.03 2.24
CA THR A 160 -9.70 19.02 2.37
C THR A 160 -9.33 17.80 1.53
N VAL A 161 -9.34 16.62 2.17
CA VAL A 161 -9.18 15.33 1.52
C VAL A 161 -10.45 14.51 1.66
N GLU A 162 -10.72 13.63 0.69
CA GLU A 162 -11.89 12.76 0.64
C GLU A 162 -11.43 11.30 0.72
N ASP A 163 -12.07 10.50 1.58
CA ASP A 163 -11.83 9.05 1.70
C ASP A 163 -12.62 8.25 0.66
N GLY A 164 -12.39 6.91 0.61
CA GLY A 164 -13.11 6.01 -0.31
C GLY A 164 -14.63 5.93 -0.06
N GLY A 165 -15.11 6.36 1.11
CA GLY A 165 -16.53 6.47 1.48
C GLY A 165 -17.12 7.84 1.16
N ARG A 166 -16.39 8.72 0.48
CA ARG A 166 -16.75 10.12 0.15
C ARG A 166 -16.94 11.02 1.37
N ARG A 167 -16.33 10.69 2.51
CA ARG A 167 -16.29 11.58 3.67
C ARG A 167 -15.11 12.53 3.54
N GLU A 168 -15.34 13.77 3.92
CA GLU A 168 -14.35 14.84 3.84
C GLU A 168 -13.66 15.04 5.18
N HIS A 169 -12.34 15.26 5.11
CA HIS A 169 -11.48 15.51 6.27
C HIS A 169 -10.65 16.75 5.97
N THR A 170 -10.70 17.74 6.86
CA THR A 170 -9.95 18.99 6.69
C THR A 170 -8.73 18.98 7.59
N VAL A 171 -7.56 19.31 7.03
CA VAL A 171 -6.26 19.28 7.68
C VAL A 171 -5.57 20.62 7.47
N PRO A 172 -4.96 21.22 8.53
CA PRO A 172 -4.14 22.41 8.37
C PRO A 172 -2.95 22.15 7.44
N ILE A 173 -2.62 23.12 6.59
CA ILE A 173 -1.51 23.02 5.63
C ILE A 173 -0.18 22.64 6.33
N PRO A 174 0.22 23.24 7.48
CA PRO A 174 1.47 22.91 8.16
C PRO A 174 1.52 21.47 8.72
N GLU A 175 0.38 20.83 8.93
CA GLU A 175 0.30 19.46 9.44
C GLU A 175 0.23 18.42 8.31
N PHE A 176 0.00 18.84 7.07
CA PHE A 176 -0.30 17.93 5.98
C PHE A 176 0.82 16.89 5.75
N THR A 177 2.08 17.29 5.62
CA THR A 177 3.20 16.36 5.39
C THR A 177 3.52 15.48 6.60
N LYS A 178 3.05 15.84 7.80
CA LYS A 178 3.14 15.00 9.01
C LYS A 178 2.09 13.88 8.99
N ILE A 179 0.97 14.08 8.29
CA ILE A 179 -0.17 13.18 8.26
C ILE A 179 -0.20 12.36 6.97
N PHE A 180 0.18 12.93 5.84
CA PHE A 180 0.05 12.31 4.53
C PHE A 180 1.36 12.22 3.76
N ASN A 181 1.47 11.19 2.92
CA ASN A 181 2.37 11.12 1.78
C ASN A 181 1.55 11.17 0.48
N VAL A 182 2.14 11.65 -0.61
CA VAL A 182 1.57 11.48 -1.96
C VAL A 182 1.60 9.98 -2.31
N ALA A 183 0.55 9.49 -2.98
CA ALA A 183 0.27 8.08 -3.14
C ALA A 183 0.09 7.60 -4.58
N TYR A 184 0.68 8.28 -5.57
CA TYR A 184 0.83 7.68 -6.90
C TYR A 184 1.68 6.41 -6.83
N CYS A 185 2.73 6.44 -6.01
CA CYS A 185 3.55 5.28 -5.69
C CYS A 185 3.59 5.05 -4.17
N ILE A 186 3.32 3.82 -3.76
CA ILE A 186 3.47 3.35 -2.38
C ILE A 186 4.48 2.20 -2.32
N THR A 187 5.00 1.88 -1.14
CA THR A 187 5.86 0.70 -1.00
C THR A 187 5.04 -0.59 -0.97
N VAL A 188 5.66 -1.74 -1.31
CA VAL A 188 5.02 -3.06 -1.21
C VAL A 188 4.44 -3.27 0.20
N HIS A 189 5.19 -2.91 1.25
CA HIS A 189 4.72 -3.02 2.64
C HIS A 189 3.44 -2.22 2.88
N LYS A 190 3.36 -1.01 2.32
CA LYS A 190 2.17 -0.17 2.44
C LYS A 190 1.00 -0.63 1.57
N SER A 191 1.23 -1.44 0.55
CA SER A 191 0.17 -2.03 -0.26
C SER A 191 -0.47 -3.26 0.39
N GLN A 192 0.14 -3.80 1.46
CA GLN A 192 -0.42 -4.95 2.17
C GLN A 192 -1.82 -4.64 2.70
N GLY A 193 -2.78 -5.53 2.45
CA GLY A 193 -4.20 -5.33 2.77
C GLY A 193 -5.02 -4.63 1.68
N ALA A 194 -4.40 -3.85 0.79
CA ALA A 194 -5.11 -3.22 -0.31
C ALA A 194 -5.54 -4.22 -1.40
N THR A 195 -6.55 -3.84 -2.18
CA THR A 195 -6.96 -4.53 -3.41
C THR A 195 -7.01 -3.51 -4.53
N PHE A 196 -6.44 -3.84 -5.69
CA PHE A 196 -6.42 -2.99 -6.87
C PHE A 196 -7.26 -3.62 -7.97
N ASP A 197 -8.29 -2.92 -8.38
CA ASP A 197 -9.20 -3.21 -9.50
C ASP A 197 -8.86 -2.40 -10.75
N GLU A 198 -7.82 -1.58 -10.69
CA GLU A 198 -7.25 -0.80 -11.79
C GLU A 198 -5.78 -1.17 -12.02
N ALA A 199 -5.30 -0.86 -13.23
CA ALA A 199 -3.93 -1.18 -13.62
C ALA A 199 -2.90 -0.47 -12.75
N TYR A 200 -1.85 -1.19 -12.36
CA TYR A 200 -0.73 -0.64 -11.60
C TYR A 200 0.62 -1.15 -12.11
N THR A 201 1.67 -0.42 -11.81
CA THR A 201 3.05 -0.71 -12.21
C THR A 201 3.92 -1.04 -11.02
N ILE A 202 4.62 -2.18 -11.09
CA ILE A 202 5.59 -2.61 -10.08
C ILE A 202 7.00 -2.22 -10.55
N HIS A 203 7.76 -1.58 -9.66
CA HIS A 203 9.16 -1.19 -9.86
C HIS A 203 10.09 -2.06 -9.03
N GLU A 204 11.35 -2.17 -9.46
CA GLU A 204 12.41 -2.89 -8.74
C GLU A 204 12.11 -4.41 -8.54
N PHE A 205 11.26 -5.00 -9.38
CA PHE A 205 10.76 -6.37 -9.22
C PHE A 205 11.88 -7.42 -9.10
N ASN A 206 13.03 -7.20 -9.74
CA ASN A 206 14.16 -8.12 -9.67
C ASN A 206 14.82 -8.19 -8.28
N GLN A 207 14.51 -7.23 -7.39
CA GLN A 207 15.00 -7.19 -6.01
C GLN A 207 14.00 -7.85 -5.03
N TYR A 208 12.87 -8.32 -5.52
CA TYR A 208 11.82 -8.91 -4.67
C TYR A 208 12.14 -10.36 -4.34
N ASP A 209 12.09 -10.69 -3.05
CA ASP A 209 11.99 -12.06 -2.59
C ASP A 209 10.57 -12.63 -2.85
N GLU A 210 10.37 -13.88 -2.50
CA GLU A 210 9.12 -14.59 -2.67
C GLU A 210 7.92 -13.87 -2.01
N ARG A 211 8.09 -13.39 -0.78
CA ARG A 211 7.03 -12.71 -0.03
C ARG A 211 6.67 -11.35 -0.60
N LEU A 212 7.68 -10.60 -1.03
CA LEU A 212 7.47 -9.32 -1.71
C LEU A 212 6.77 -9.51 -3.05
N LYS A 213 7.16 -10.54 -3.83
CA LYS A 213 6.45 -10.91 -5.07
C LYS A 213 5.00 -11.25 -4.78
N TYR A 214 4.77 -12.14 -3.81
CA TYR A 214 3.43 -12.55 -3.42
C TYR A 214 2.55 -11.34 -3.03
N VAL A 215 3.04 -10.48 -2.13
CA VAL A 215 2.27 -9.31 -1.69
C VAL A 215 2.03 -8.34 -2.84
N ALA A 216 3.03 -8.01 -3.64
CA ALA A 216 2.87 -7.04 -4.73
C ALA A 216 1.92 -7.51 -5.83
N LEU A 217 2.00 -8.78 -6.22
CA LEU A 217 1.17 -9.35 -7.27
C LEU A 217 -0.26 -9.68 -6.79
N SER A 218 -0.41 -10.14 -5.53
CA SER A 218 -1.73 -10.46 -4.96
C SER A 218 -2.60 -9.23 -4.67
N ARG A 219 -2.15 -8.02 -5.00
CA ARG A 219 -2.99 -6.81 -4.94
C ARG A 219 -4.02 -6.76 -6.06
N ALA A 220 -3.71 -7.33 -7.22
CA ALA A 220 -4.59 -7.34 -8.38
C ALA A 220 -5.79 -8.29 -8.24
N THR A 221 -6.88 -7.91 -8.86
CA THR A 221 -8.05 -8.78 -9.09
C THR A 221 -7.92 -9.58 -10.40
N ASP A 222 -7.11 -9.08 -11.35
CA ASP A 222 -6.85 -9.70 -12.65
C ASP A 222 -5.38 -9.53 -13.04
N ILE A 223 -4.77 -10.58 -13.63
CA ILE A 223 -3.35 -10.55 -14.04
C ILE A 223 -3.06 -9.44 -15.04
N ASN A 224 -4.03 -9.08 -15.89
CA ASN A 224 -3.87 -8.04 -16.90
C ASN A 224 -3.73 -6.62 -16.33
N LEU A 225 -4.07 -6.42 -15.06
CA LEU A 225 -3.88 -5.16 -14.35
C LEU A 225 -2.43 -4.92 -13.92
N ILE A 226 -1.59 -5.96 -13.95
CA ILE A 226 -0.21 -5.90 -13.49
C ILE A 226 0.73 -5.49 -14.62
N ASN A 227 1.55 -4.49 -14.37
CA ASN A 227 2.64 -4.06 -15.22
C ASN A 227 3.94 -4.07 -14.42
N ILE A 228 5.08 -4.44 -15.03
CA ILE A 228 6.38 -4.51 -14.35
C ILE A 228 7.45 -3.80 -15.19
N ILE A 229 8.17 -2.86 -14.56
CA ILE A 229 9.26 -2.07 -15.18
C ILE A 229 10.60 -2.36 -14.52
#